data_daceb743161659ae15b848d5ec006a20
#
_entry.id   daceb743161659ae15b848d5ec006a20
#
_cell.length_a   1.000
_cell.length_b   1.000
_cell.length_c   1.000
_cell.angle_alpha   90.00
_cell.angle_beta   90.00
_cell.angle_gamma   90.00
#
_symmetry.space_group_name_H-M   'P 1'
#
loop_
_entity.id
_entity.type
_entity.pdbx_description
1 polymer ?
#
loop_
_entity_poly.entity_id
_entity_poly.type
_entity_poly.pdbx_seq_one_letter_code
_entity_poly.pdbx_strand_id
1 'polypeptide(L)'
;VEEIQDLVEYQIMAHGAFEVAKNYVTYRYTRSLVRRSNTTDEKILSLIECCNEEAKQENANKNPVVNSTQRDYMAGEVSRDITERILLPQEIVEAHREGIIHFHDADYYAQHMHNCDLVNLEDMLQNGTVITGTLIERPHSFATACNIATQIVAQVASNQYGGQSISLTHLAPFVEVSRQKIRKIVEAEMASIGVDPGEEKITELVETRLREEIRRGVQTIQYQVVTLLTTNGQAPFITVFMYLNEARDEREKKDLAMIIEEMLLQRFQGVKNEDGVWVTPAFPKLIYVLEDDNITEDAPYWYLTELAAKCTARRMVPD
;
A
#
# COMPACT_ATOMS: atom_id res chain seq x y z
N VAL A 1 -4.92 27.55 -14.89
CA VAL A 1 -4.79 27.03 -13.51
C VAL A 1 -5.06 28.17 -12.53
N GLU A 2 -4.43 29.34 -12.68
CA GLU A 2 -4.59 30.48 -11.76
C GLU A 2 -6.05 30.93 -11.65
N GLU A 3 -6.79 31.06 -12.77
CA GLU A 3 -8.22 31.41 -12.76
C GLU A 3 -9.08 30.43 -11.97
N ILE A 4 -8.75 29.13 -11.99
CA ILE A 4 -9.44 28.11 -11.19
C ILE A 4 -9.14 28.32 -9.71
N GLN A 5 -7.91 28.63 -9.36
CA GLN A 5 -7.51 28.90 -7.98
C GLN A 5 -8.17 30.17 -7.44
N ASP A 6 -8.28 31.23 -8.28
CA ASP A 6 -9.00 32.44 -7.92
C ASP A 6 -10.50 32.17 -7.65
N LEU A 7 -11.09 31.29 -8.47
CA LEU A 7 -12.47 30.87 -8.25
C LEU A 7 -12.64 30.08 -6.95
N VAL A 8 -11.69 29.20 -6.61
CA VAL A 8 -11.69 28.45 -5.34
C VAL A 8 -11.58 29.41 -4.16
N GLU A 9 -10.67 30.40 -4.20
CA GLU A 9 -10.54 31.41 -3.16
C GLU A 9 -11.87 32.17 -2.95
N TYR A 10 -12.45 32.61 -4.04
CA TYR A 10 -13.73 33.32 -4.01
C TYR A 10 -14.84 32.47 -3.38
N GLN A 11 -14.94 31.19 -3.75
CA GLN A 11 -15.95 30.28 -3.22
C GLN A 11 -15.74 30.02 -1.71
N ILE A 12 -14.50 29.83 -1.25
CA ILE A 12 -14.20 29.66 0.18
C ILE A 12 -14.63 30.90 0.97
N MET A 13 -14.33 32.11 0.45
CA MET A 13 -14.74 33.37 1.06
C MET A 13 -16.25 33.56 1.06
N ALA A 14 -16.93 33.23 -0.06
CA ALA A 14 -18.37 33.36 -0.21
C ALA A 14 -19.15 32.45 0.79
N HIS A 15 -18.56 31.31 1.15
CA HIS A 15 -19.11 30.43 2.20
C HIS A 15 -18.75 30.86 3.63
N GLY A 16 -18.09 32.01 3.81
CA GLY A 16 -17.77 32.56 5.13
C GLY A 16 -16.64 31.84 5.87
N ALA A 17 -15.90 30.94 5.21
CA ALA A 17 -14.79 30.20 5.80
C ALA A 17 -13.48 31.02 5.75
N PHE A 18 -13.48 32.20 6.37
CA PHE A 18 -12.40 33.18 6.24
C PHE A 18 -11.02 32.68 6.70
N GLU A 19 -10.95 31.91 7.77
CA GLU A 19 -9.67 31.32 8.21
C GLU A 19 -9.12 30.32 7.21
N VAL A 20 -9.98 29.52 6.59
CA VAL A 20 -9.60 28.59 5.51
C VAL A 20 -9.12 29.36 4.27
N ALA A 21 -9.86 30.41 3.89
CA ALA A 21 -9.48 31.28 2.78
C ALA A 21 -8.12 31.94 3.02
N LYS A 22 -7.88 32.49 4.22
CA LYS A 22 -6.61 33.10 4.60
C LYS A 22 -5.44 32.11 4.48
N ASN A 23 -5.61 30.89 5.01
CA ASN A 23 -4.60 29.85 4.93
C ASN A 23 -4.32 29.44 3.49
N TYR A 24 -5.37 29.29 2.67
CA TYR A 24 -5.25 28.96 1.26
C TYR A 24 -4.52 30.04 0.46
N VAL A 25 -4.88 31.31 0.62
CA VAL A 25 -4.22 32.47 -0.04
C VAL A 25 -2.75 32.56 0.38
N THR A 26 -2.47 32.42 1.67
CA THR A 26 -1.09 32.45 2.20
C THR A 26 -0.26 31.30 1.62
N TYR A 27 -0.82 30.09 1.58
CA TYR A 27 -0.17 28.93 0.99
C TYR A 27 0.13 29.16 -0.51
N ARG A 28 -0.85 29.62 -1.27
CA ARG A 28 -0.70 29.94 -2.69
C ARG A 28 0.40 30.96 -2.96
N TYR A 29 0.40 32.04 -2.16
CA TYR A 29 1.42 33.08 -2.27
C TYR A 29 2.82 32.57 -1.98
N THR A 30 2.97 31.82 -0.91
CA THR A 30 4.25 31.20 -0.52
C THR A 30 4.75 30.25 -1.64
N ARG A 31 3.86 29.41 -2.17
CA ARG A 31 4.19 28.51 -3.30
C ARG A 31 4.60 29.27 -4.57
N SER A 32 3.96 30.40 -4.84
CA SER A 32 4.30 31.24 -5.99
C SER A 32 5.68 31.88 -5.85
N LEU A 33 6.05 32.33 -4.66
CA LEU A 33 7.38 32.88 -4.35
C LEU A 33 8.47 31.81 -4.54
N VAL A 34 8.25 30.62 -3.97
CA VAL A 34 9.17 29.48 -4.09
C VAL A 34 9.40 29.11 -5.55
N ARG A 35 8.34 29.04 -6.37
CA ARG A 35 8.45 28.73 -7.80
C ARG A 35 9.24 29.80 -8.60
N ARG A 36 9.19 31.07 -8.19
CA ARG A 36 9.89 32.14 -8.89
C ARG A 36 11.38 32.25 -8.56
N SER A 37 11.78 31.78 -7.39
CA SER A 37 13.16 31.84 -6.90
C SER A 37 13.95 30.55 -7.15
N ASN A 38 13.28 29.42 -7.46
CA ASN A 38 13.93 28.13 -7.54
C ASN A 38 14.69 27.92 -8.86
N THR A 39 16.00 28.03 -8.79
CA THR A 39 16.91 27.35 -9.71
C THR A 39 17.15 25.93 -9.28
N THR A 40 17.67 25.06 -10.17
CA THR A 40 18.02 23.67 -9.84
C THR A 40 19.00 23.62 -8.66
N ASP A 41 19.99 24.48 -8.64
CA ASP A 41 21.00 24.54 -7.56
C ASP A 41 20.37 24.94 -6.22
N GLU A 42 19.48 25.93 -6.19
CA GLU A 42 18.76 26.34 -4.97
C GLU A 42 17.86 25.23 -4.44
N LYS A 43 17.19 24.50 -5.32
CA LYS A 43 16.38 23.34 -4.93
C LYS A 43 17.24 22.24 -4.31
N ILE A 44 18.36 21.91 -4.93
CA ILE A 44 19.31 20.91 -4.41
C ILE A 44 19.86 21.34 -3.04
N LEU A 45 20.28 22.60 -2.89
CA LEU A 45 20.76 23.13 -1.61
C LEU A 45 19.68 23.06 -0.52
N SER A 46 18.45 23.45 -0.84
CA SER A 46 17.35 23.40 0.12
C SER A 46 16.99 21.96 0.55
N LEU A 47 17.19 20.98 -0.32
CA LEU A 47 17.05 19.55 0.03
C LEU A 47 18.17 19.10 0.97
N ILE A 48 19.43 19.48 0.69
CA ILE A 48 20.59 19.17 1.54
C ILE A 48 20.40 19.76 2.96
N GLU A 49 19.89 20.97 3.05
CA GLU A 49 19.64 21.68 4.31
C GLU A 49 18.35 21.25 5.02
N CYS A 50 17.59 20.29 4.44
CA CYS A 50 16.27 19.86 4.95
C CYS A 50 15.26 20.99 5.12
N CYS A 51 15.38 22.07 4.35
CA CYS A 51 14.52 23.25 4.42
C CYS A 51 13.59 23.41 3.20
N ASN A 52 13.55 22.44 2.28
CA ASN A 52 12.64 22.47 1.13
C ASN A 52 11.20 22.16 1.59
N GLU A 53 10.37 23.19 1.66
CA GLU A 53 8.96 23.06 2.10
C GLU A 53 8.10 22.32 1.09
N GLU A 54 8.47 22.32 -0.18
CA GLU A 54 7.76 21.58 -1.23
C GLU A 54 7.94 20.09 -1.02
N ALA A 55 9.17 19.62 -0.82
CA ALA A 55 9.49 18.23 -0.53
C ALA A 55 8.83 17.72 0.75
N LYS A 56 8.69 18.56 1.78
CA LYS A 56 8.03 18.20 3.04
C LYS A 56 6.53 17.93 2.89
N GLN A 57 5.88 18.48 1.87
CA GLN A 57 4.43 18.43 1.68
C GLN A 57 3.99 17.52 0.53
N GLU A 58 4.90 17.24 -0.40
CA GLU A 58 4.54 16.69 -1.71
C GLU A 58 4.13 15.21 -1.68
N ASN A 59 4.55 14.45 -0.68
CA ASN A 59 4.32 13.01 -0.74
C ASN A 59 4.19 12.37 0.66
N ALA A 60 2.98 12.01 1.04
CA ALA A 60 2.67 11.40 2.34
C ALA A 60 3.38 10.06 2.61
N ASN A 61 3.88 9.37 1.56
CA ASN A 61 4.60 8.11 1.68
C ASN A 61 6.13 8.27 1.68
N LYS A 62 6.65 9.49 1.51
CA LYS A 62 8.09 9.79 1.63
C LYS A 62 8.35 10.64 2.88
N ASN A 63 9.33 10.24 3.68
CA ASN A 63 9.78 11.06 4.80
C ASN A 63 10.98 11.93 4.37
N PRO A 64 10.81 13.26 4.20
CA PRO A 64 11.83 14.14 3.63
C PRO A 64 13.07 14.32 4.50
N VAL A 65 13.04 13.94 5.77
CA VAL A 65 14.21 14.01 6.66
C VAL A 65 15.11 12.77 6.60
N VAL A 66 14.68 11.71 5.92
CA VAL A 66 15.46 10.49 5.75
C VAL A 66 16.48 10.68 4.63
N ASN A 67 17.73 10.32 4.90
CA ASN A 67 18.85 10.54 3.96
C ASN A 67 18.62 9.91 2.56
N SER A 68 18.04 8.72 2.49
CA SER A 68 17.70 8.08 1.20
C SER A 68 16.65 8.86 0.43
N THR A 69 15.64 9.37 1.11
CA THR A 69 14.61 10.23 0.51
C THR A 69 15.21 11.53 -0.06
N GLN A 70 16.09 12.18 0.68
CA GLN A 70 16.76 13.39 0.21
C GLN A 70 17.62 13.14 -1.02
N ARG A 71 18.33 12.01 -1.05
CA ARG A 71 19.12 11.61 -2.22
C ARG A 71 18.24 11.32 -3.44
N ASP A 72 17.08 10.72 -3.24
CA ASP A 72 16.10 10.46 -4.30
C ASP A 72 15.55 11.78 -4.86
N TYR A 73 15.17 12.73 -4.01
CA TYR A 73 14.76 14.06 -4.46
C TYR A 73 15.86 14.80 -5.22
N MET A 74 17.10 14.75 -4.76
CA MET A 74 18.23 15.37 -5.47
C MET A 74 18.43 14.74 -6.86
N ALA A 75 18.35 13.41 -6.95
CA ALA A 75 18.43 12.70 -8.22
C ALA A 75 17.25 13.10 -9.14
N GLY A 76 16.06 13.27 -8.60
CA GLY A 76 14.87 13.74 -9.32
C GLY A 76 15.07 15.15 -9.90
N GLU A 77 15.58 16.11 -9.12
CA GLU A 77 15.84 17.47 -9.61
C GLU A 77 16.89 17.50 -10.72
N VAL A 78 17.97 16.73 -10.59
CA VAL A 78 18.99 16.60 -11.65
C VAL A 78 18.40 15.94 -12.90
N SER A 79 17.61 14.89 -12.74
CA SER A 79 16.95 14.19 -13.83
C SER A 79 15.97 15.11 -14.57
N ARG A 80 15.17 15.90 -13.84
CA ARG A 80 14.24 16.89 -14.39
C ARG A 80 14.96 17.95 -15.21
N ASP A 81 16.04 18.53 -14.67
CA ASP A 81 16.85 19.52 -15.38
C ASP A 81 17.41 18.96 -16.71
N ILE A 82 17.96 17.75 -16.67
CA ILE A 82 18.47 17.08 -17.87
C ILE A 82 17.35 16.81 -18.86
N THR A 83 16.19 16.34 -18.39
CA THR A 83 15.03 16.05 -19.21
C THR A 83 14.56 17.31 -19.96
N GLU A 84 14.38 18.42 -19.26
CA GLU A 84 13.91 19.66 -19.85
C GLU A 84 14.96 20.35 -20.72
N ARG A 85 16.23 20.30 -20.36
CA ARG A 85 17.28 21.03 -21.04
C ARG A 85 17.89 20.28 -22.23
N ILE A 86 17.87 18.93 -22.21
CA ILE A 86 18.63 18.11 -23.17
C ILE A 86 17.76 17.10 -23.90
N LEU A 87 16.84 16.42 -23.20
CA LEU A 87 16.20 15.23 -23.74
C LEU A 87 14.88 15.51 -24.45
N LEU A 88 14.10 16.47 -23.97
CA LEU A 88 12.83 16.83 -24.59
C LEU A 88 13.03 17.87 -25.72
N PRO A 89 12.22 17.81 -26.80
CA PRO A 89 12.11 18.91 -27.77
C PRO A 89 11.72 20.19 -27.05
N GLN A 90 12.36 21.32 -27.48
CA GLN A 90 12.15 22.61 -26.83
C GLN A 90 10.69 23.06 -26.85
N GLU A 91 9.96 22.76 -27.90
CA GLU A 91 8.54 23.05 -28.06
C GLU A 91 7.66 22.38 -27.00
N ILE A 92 8.04 21.17 -26.56
CA ILE A 92 7.33 20.44 -25.47
C ILE A 92 7.61 21.12 -24.13
N VAL A 93 8.86 21.51 -23.90
CA VAL A 93 9.26 22.19 -22.66
C VAL A 93 8.57 23.54 -22.54
N GLU A 94 8.52 24.31 -23.64
CA GLU A 94 7.83 25.60 -23.69
C GLU A 94 6.33 25.45 -23.46
N ALA A 95 5.67 24.49 -24.13
CA ALA A 95 4.25 24.20 -23.92
C ALA A 95 3.92 23.78 -22.48
N HIS A 96 4.83 23.01 -21.84
CA HIS A 96 4.70 22.66 -20.43
C HIS A 96 4.84 23.88 -19.50
N ARG A 97 5.84 24.75 -19.74
CA ARG A 97 6.08 25.96 -18.96
C ARG A 97 4.97 27.00 -19.11
N GLU A 98 4.37 27.08 -20.29
CA GLU A 98 3.22 27.93 -20.58
C GLU A 98 1.89 27.35 -20.03
N GLY A 99 1.90 26.10 -19.56
CA GLY A 99 0.72 25.43 -19.05
C GLY A 99 -0.27 24.95 -20.11
N ILE A 100 0.16 24.88 -21.39
CA ILE A 100 -0.65 24.33 -22.49
C ILE A 100 -0.79 22.82 -22.33
N ILE A 101 0.29 22.16 -21.92
CA ILE A 101 0.32 20.74 -21.57
C ILE A 101 0.96 20.57 -20.19
N HIS A 102 0.71 19.40 -19.55
CA HIS A 102 1.46 18.97 -18.40
C HIS A 102 2.29 17.74 -18.76
N PHE A 103 3.63 17.91 -18.84
CA PHE A 103 4.55 16.79 -18.97
C PHE A 103 4.81 16.24 -17.57
N HIS A 104 4.17 15.11 -17.28
CA HIS A 104 4.22 14.49 -15.96
C HIS A 104 5.50 13.68 -15.76
N ASP A 105 5.99 13.58 -14.53
CA ASP A 105 7.12 12.74 -14.15
C ASP A 105 8.42 12.99 -14.93
N ALA A 106 8.73 14.25 -15.20
CA ALA A 106 9.96 14.66 -15.91
C ALA A 106 11.24 14.23 -15.16
N ASP A 107 11.15 14.03 -13.86
CA ASP A 107 12.21 13.53 -13.00
C ASP A 107 12.51 12.02 -13.19
N TYR A 108 11.57 11.25 -13.75
CA TYR A 108 11.76 9.82 -14.08
C TYR A 108 11.97 9.55 -15.58
N TYR A 109 11.99 10.60 -16.41
CA TYR A 109 12.16 10.47 -17.86
C TYR A 109 13.60 10.12 -18.28
N ALA A 110 14.60 10.76 -17.66
CA ALA A 110 16.01 10.52 -17.97
C ALA A 110 16.48 9.13 -17.52
N GLN A 111 15.94 8.61 -16.42
CA GLN A 111 16.23 7.28 -15.91
C GLN A 111 14.91 6.58 -15.61
N HIS A 112 14.57 5.62 -16.47
CA HIS A 112 13.29 4.95 -16.40
C HIS A 112 13.13 4.12 -15.12
N MET A 113 12.04 4.37 -14.42
CA MET A 113 11.50 3.52 -13.36
C MET A 113 10.05 3.14 -13.72
N HIS A 114 9.56 2.03 -13.20
CA HIS A 114 8.16 1.68 -13.34
C HIS A 114 7.29 2.67 -12.56
N ASN A 115 6.16 3.09 -13.13
CA ASN A 115 5.21 3.91 -12.39
C ASN A 115 4.35 3.02 -11.48
N CYS A 116 3.43 2.25 -12.08
CA CYS A 116 2.50 1.41 -11.34
C CYS A 116 2.56 -0.03 -11.84
N ASP A 117 2.49 -0.98 -10.90
CA ASP A 117 2.59 -2.40 -11.20
C ASP A 117 1.39 -3.18 -10.65
N LEU A 118 0.86 -4.08 -11.48
CA LEU A 118 0.01 -5.18 -11.02
C LEU A 118 0.92 -6.38 -10.75
N VAL A 119 1.12 -6.70 -9.49
CA VAL A 119 2.05 -7.75 -9.09
C VAL A 119 1.40 -9.12 -9.26
N ASN A 120 1.95 -9.95 -10.14
CA ASN A 120 1.51 -11.33 -10.29
C ASN A 120 2.01 -12.20 -9.13
N LEU A 121 1.49 -11.89 -7.94
CA LEU A 121 1.88 -12.56 -6.71
C LEU A 121 1.50 -14.05 -6.71
N GLU A 122 0.43 -14.43 -7.44
CA GLU A 122 0.03 -15.82 -7.57
C GLU A 122 1.14 -16.66 -8.20
N ASP A 123 1.64 -16.25 -9.36
CA ASP A 123 2.72 -16.95 -10.06
C ASP A 123 3.99 -17.01 -9.22
N MET A 124 4.39 -15.88 -8.63
CA MET A 124 5.59 -15.78 -7.81
C MET A 124 5.54 -16.69 -6.58
N LEU A 125 4.37 -16.87 -5.97
CA LEU A 125 4.20 -17.75 -4.81
C LEU A 125 4.03 -19.22 -5.21
N GLN A 126 3.36 -19.53 -6.34
CA GLN A 126 3.12 -20.92 -6.74
C GLN A 126 4.35 -21.56 -7.39
N ASN A 127 5.07 -20.81 -8.21
CA ASN A 127 6.21 -21.29 -9.00
C ASN A 127 7.57 -20.89 -8.44
N GLY A 128 7.58 -20.04 -7.40
CA GLY A 128 8.78 -19.44 -6.87
C GLY A 128 9.19 -18.18 -7.62
N THR A 129 10.11 -17.43 -7.06
CA THR A 129 10.62 -16.17 -7.62
C THR A 129 12.07 -15.97 -7.26
N VAL A 130 12.73 -15.00 -7.92
CA VAL A 130 14.11 -14.61 -7.60
C VAL A 130 14.10 -13.21 -6.99
N ILE A 131 14.61 -13.11 -5.78
CA ILE A 131 14.80 -11.82 -5.09
C ILE A 131 16.28 -11.61 -4.85
N THR A 132 16.83 -10.53 -5.39
CA THR A 132 18.28 -10.18 -5.27
C THR A 132 19.24 -11.34 -5.60
N GLY A 133 18.93 -12.10 -6.65
CA GLY A 133 19.74 -13.24 -7.09
C GLY A 133 19.55 -14.53 -6.28
N THR A 134 18.64 -14.53 -5.31
CA THR A 134 18.33 -15.72 -4.49
C THR A 134 16.98 -16.32 -4.94
N LEU A 135 16.98 -17.61 -5.22
CA LEU A 135 15.76 -18.35 -5.52
C LEU A 135 14.93 -18.52 -4.25
N ILE A 136 13.70 -18.07 -4.30
CA ILE A 136 12.69 -18.25 -3.26
C ILE A 136 11.71 -19.31 -3.77
N GLU A 137 11.70 -20.44 -3.13
CA GLU A 137 10.81 -21.55 -3.48
C GLU A 137 9.37 -21.30 -3.03
N ARG A 138 8.45 -22.12 -3.53
CA ARG A 138 7.04 -22.10 -3.12
C ARG A 138 6.89 -22.20 -1.60
N PRO A 139 6.11 -21.32 -0.95
CA PRO A 139 5.87 -21.37 0.50
C PRO A 139 5.21 -22.67 0.95
N HIS A 140 5.61 -23.16 2.12
CA HIS A 140 5.04 -24.34 2.77
C HIS A 140 4.10 -24.03 3.95
N SER A 141 3.63 -22.77 4.02
CA SER A 141 2.60 -22.35 4.99
C SER A 141 2.07 -20.96 4.60
N PHE A 142 0.90 -20.62 5.11
CA PHE A 142 0.30 -19.29 4.96
C PHE A 142 1.19 -18.18 5.55
N ALA A 143 1.73 -18.40 6.75
CA ALA A 143 2.62 -17.42 7.38
C ALA A 143 3.88 -17.15 6.53
N THR A 144 4.47 -18.19 5.91
CA THR A 144 5.60 -18.04 5.02
C THR A 144 5.20 -17.32 3.73
N ALA A 145 4.02 -17.62 3.17
CA ALA A 145 3.50 -16.92 1.99
C ALA A 145 3.31 -15.42 2.27
N CYS A 146 2.76 -15.04 3.41
CA CYS A 146 2.62 -13.65 3.82
C CYS A 146 3.98 -12.94 3.94
N ASN A 147 4.98 -13.60 4.52
CA ASN A 147 6.32 -13.03 4.65
C ASN A 147 6.99 -12.82 3.28
N ILE A 148 6.92 -13.82 2.39
CA ILE A 148 7.47 -13.72 1.03
C ILE A 148 6.72 -12.65 0.23
N ALA A 149 5.40 -12.56 0.34
CA ALA A 149 4.59 -11.53 -0.30
C ALA A 149 5.07 -10.11 0.09
N THR A 150 5.37 -9.88 1.36
CA THR A 150 5.87 -8.58 1.81
C THR A 150 7.28 -8.28 1.31
N GLN A 151 8.14 -9.29 1.15
CA GLN A 151 9.45 -9.11 0.53
C GLN A 151 9.33 -8.76 -0.96
N ILE A 152 8.40 -9.41 -1.68
CA ILE A 152 8.09 -9.08 -3.08
C ILE A 152 7.60 -7.63 -3.18
N VAL A 153 6.64 -7.25 -2.33
CA VAL A 153 6.11 -5.87 -2.26
C VAL A 153 7.23 -4.86 -2.04
N ALA A 154 8.17 -5.13 -1.14
CA ALA A 154 9.30 -4.28 -0.86
C ALA A 154 10.25 -4.15 -2.06
N GLN A 155 10.52 -5.27 -2.74
CA GLN A 155 11.38 -5.30 -3.91
C GLN A 155 10.78 -4.54 -5.09
N VAL A 156 9.47 -4.72 -5.35
CA VAL A 156 8.74 -3.96 -6.37
C VAL A 156 8.76 -2.48 -6.04
N ALA A 157 8.40 -2.10 -4.81
CA ALA A 157 8.40 -0.71 -4.36
C ALA A 157 9.78 -0.02 -4.43
N SER A 158 10.87 -0.78 -4.39
CA SER A 158 12.24 -0.26 -4.57
C SER A 158 12.61 0.02 -6.04
N ASN A 159 11.80 -0.44 -7.00
CA ASN A 159 12.03 -0.31 -8.43
C ASN A 159 10.93 0.50 -9.15
N GLN A 160 10.05 1.12 -8.40
CA GLN A 160 8.96 1.95 -8.91
C GLN A 160 8.83 3.24 -8.10
N TYR A 161 8.14 4.24 -8.67
CA TYR A 161 7.83 5.50 -7.99
C TYR A 161 6.33 5.71 -7.72
N GLY A 162 5.47 4.91 -8.35
CA GLY A 162 4.03 4.90 -8.14
C GLY A 162 3.56 3.80 -7.21
N GLY A 163 2.38 3.26 -7.46
CA GLY A 163 1.72 2.26 -6.64
C GLY A 163 1.78 0.85 -7.21
N GLN A 164 1.56 -0.12 -6.36
CA GLN A 164 1.40 -1.52 -6.74
C GLN A 164 0.10 -2.10 -6.19
N SER A 165 -0.42 -3.11 -6.87
CA SER A 165 -1.64 -3.79 -6.46
C SER A 165 -1.41 -5.29 -6.34
N ILE A 166 -1.97 -5.88 -5.28
CA ILE A 166 -2.05 -7.33 -5.07
C ILE A 166 -3.47 -7.74 -4.70
N SER A 167 -3.81 -9.02 -4.89
CA SER A 167 -5.04 -9.60 -4.38
C SER A 167 -4.76 -10.56 -3.21
N LEU A 168 -5.61 -10.54 -2.20
CA LEU A 168 -5.55 -11.52 -1.10
C LEU A 168 -5.86 -12.94 -1.56
N THR A 169 -6.54 -13.09 -2.69
CA THR A 169 -6.82 -14.40 -3.30
C THR A 169 -5.54 -15.16 -3.60
N HIS A 170 -4.45 -14.47 -3.97
CA HIS A 170 -3.16 -15.10 -4.23
C HIS A 170 -2.53 -15.80 -3.00
N LEU A 171 -3.01 -15.45 -1.80
CA LEU A 171 -2.58 -16.07 -0.53
C LEU A 171 -3.50 -17.21 -0.09
N ALA A 172 -4.75 -17.25 -0.56
CA ALA A 172 -5.76 -18.20 -0.13
C ALA A 172 -5.34 -19.68 -0.30
N PRO A 173 -4.68 -20.12 -1.39
CA PRO A 173 -4.22 -21.50 -1.54
C PRO A 173 -3.30 -22.00 -0.42
N PHE A 174 -2.57 -21.09 0.23
CA PHE A 174 -1.63 -21.43 1.30
C PHE A 174 -2.31 -21.68 2.65
N VAL A 175 -3.58 -21.29 2.79
CA VAL A 175 -4.41 -21.63 3.95
C VAL A 175 -4.61 -23.14 4.03
N GLU A 176 -4.92 -23.77 2.88
CA GLU A 176 -5.05 -25.24 2.83
C GLU A 176 -3.72 -25.95 3.07
N VAL A 177 -2.61 -25.42 2.55
CA VAL A 177 -1.25 -25.94 2.83
C VAL A 177 -0.98 -25.93 4.35
N SER A 178 -1.30 -24.83 5.02
CA SER A 178 -1.18 -24.72 6.48
C SER A 178 -2.13 -25.65 7.22
N ARG A 179 -3.39 -25.77 6.78
CA ARG A 179 -4.37 -26.67 7.39
C ARG A 179 -3.88 -28.11 7.41
N GLN A 180 -3.36 -28.60 6.27
CA GLN A 180 -2.80 -29.96 6.17
C GLN A 180 -1.56 -30.14 7.06
N LYS A 181 -0.69 -29.13 7.10
CA LYS A 181 0.49 -29.16 7.97
C LYS A 181 0.12 -29.19 9.46
N ILE A 182 -0.81 -28.32 9.86
CA ILE A 182 -1.29 -28.25 11.25
C ILE A 182 -1.97 -29.57 11.65
N ARG A 183 -2.77 -30.18 10.76
CA ARG A 183 -3.41 -31.46 11.01
C ARG A 183 -2.38 -32.54 11.32
N LYS A 184 -1.34 -32.68 10.50
CA LYS A 184 -0.25 -33.64 10.75
C LYS A 184 0.43 -33.42 12.11
N ILE A 185 0.62 -32.17 12.49
CA ILE A 185 1.23 -31.80 13.78
C ILE A 185 0.29 -32.21 14.92
N VAL A 186 -1.00 -31.87 14.85
CA VAL A 186 -2.00 -32.20 15.88
C VAL A 186 -2.12 -33.71 16.03
N GLU A 187 -2.23 -34.46 14.94
CA GLU A 187 -2.31 -35.93 14.96
C GLU A 187 -1.07 -36.55 15.61
N ALA A 188 0.14 -36.07 15.26
CA ALA A 188 1.39 -36.55 15.86
C ALA A 188 1.49 -36.21 17.35
N GLU A 189 1.07 -35.02 17.78
CA GLU A 189 1.03 -34.63 19.19
C GLU A 189 0.07 -35.54 20.00
N MET A 190 -1.15 -35.76 19.49
CA MET A 190 -2.14 -36.62 20.16
C MET A 190 -1.65 -38.07 20.26
N ALA A 191 -1.06 -38.59 19.18
CA ALA A 191 -0.47 -39.93 19.20
C ALA A 191 0.67 -40.04 20.21
N SER A 192 1.51 -39.03 20.37
CA SER A 192 2.65 -39.02 21.29
C SER A 192 2.26 -39.07 22.75
N ILE A 193 1.07 -38.57 23.11
CA ILE A 193 0.52 -38.60 24.46
C ILE A 193 -0.50 -39.76 24.68
N GLY A 194 -0.69 -40.62 23.65
CA GLY A 194 -1.58 -41.76 23.70
C GLY A 194 -3.08 -41.41 23.79
N VAL A 195 -3.47 -40.24 23.27
CA VAL A 195 -4.87 -39.75 23.27
C VAL A 195 -5.44 -39.86 21.88
N ASP A 196 -6.60 -40.48 21.73
CA ASP A 196 -7.43 -40.41 20.51
C ASP A 196 -8.65 -39.51 20.79
N PRO A 197 -8.61 -38.23 20.35
CA PRO A 197 -9.69 -37.29 20.62
C PRO A 197 -10.88 -37.44 19.66
N GLY A 198 -10.75 -38.27 18.62
CA GLY A 198 -11.69 -38.37 17.51
C GLY A 198 -11.57 -37.26 16.48
N GLU A 199 -12.10 -37.52 15.28
CA GLU A 199 -11.95 -36.65 14.11
C GLU A 199 -12.52 -35.24 14.29
N GLU A 200 -13.66 -35.13 14.96
CA GLU A 200 -14.31 -33.84 15.23
C GLU A 200 -13.40 -32.92 16.05
N LYS A 201 -12.80 -33.44 17.10
CA LYS A 201 -11.91 -32.70 17.99
C LYS A 201 -10.59 -32.33 17.32
N ILE A 202 -10.06 -33.22 16.50
CA ILE A 202 -8.87 -32.91 15.68
C ILE A 202 -9.19 -31.76 14.76
N THR A 203 -10.32 -31.77 14.04
CA THR A 203 -10.74 -30.74 13.15
C THR A 203 -10.91 -29.39 13.88
N GLU A 204 -11.56 -29.37 15.03
CA GLU A 204 -11.71 -28.15 15.85
C GLU A 204 -10.35 -27.56 16.26
N LEU A 205 -9.41 -28.40 16.68
CA LEU A 205 -8.06 -27.95 17.04
C LEU A 205 -7.27 -27.40 15.82
N VAL A 206 -7.41 -28.06 14.68
CA VAL A 206 -6.78 -27.64 13.42
C VAL A 206 -7.29 -26.26 13.02
N GLU A 207 -8.62 -26.07 12.97
CA GLU A 207 -9.21 -24.78 12.57
C GLU A 207 -8.89 -23.66 13.57
N THR A 208 -8.81 -23.95 14.86
CA THR A 208 -8.40 -22.99 15.88
C THR A 208 -6.96 -22.51 15.66
N ARG A 209 -6.02 -23.44 15.43
CA ARG A 209 -4.61 -23.11 15.17
C ARG A 209 -4.43 -22.41 13.81
N LEU A 210 -5.23 -22.80 12.82
CA LEU A 210 -5.22 -22.17 11.50
C LEU A 210 -5.66 -20.72 11.57
N ARG A 211 -6.73 -20.39 12.28
CA ARG A 211 -7.16 -19.00 12.50
C ARG A 211 -6.09 -18.16 13.18
N GLU A 212 -5.37 -18.74 14.15
CA GLU A 212 -4.24 -18.06 14.79
C GLU A 212 -3.08 -17.83 13.81
N GLU A 213 -2.79 -18.77 12.90
CA GLU A 213 -1.79 -18.60 11.86
C GLU A 213 -2.20 -17.50 10.85
N ILE A 214 -3.47 -17.49 10.42
CA ILE A 214 -4.02 -16.45 9.55
C ILE A 214 -3.87 -15.08 10.21
N ARG A 215 -4.26 -14.97 11.48
CA ARG A 215 -4.14 -13.73 12.25
C ARG A 215 -2.70 -13.20 12.26
N ARG A 216 -1.72 -14.06 12.52
CA ARG A 216 -0.29 -13.68 12.53
C ARG A 216 0.22 -13.33 11.13
N GLY A 217 -0.19 -14.08 10.11
CA GLY A 217 0.19 -13.81 8.71
C GLY A 217 -0.32 -12.45 8.23
N VAL A 218 -1.58 -12.15 8.48
CA VAL A 218 -2.19 -10.84 8.14
C VAL A 218 -1.49 -9.71 8.93
N GLN A 219 -1.22 -9.94 10.22
CA GLN A 219 -0.47 -8.98 11.03
C GLN A 219 0.93 -8.71 10.45
N THR A 220 1.61 -9.75 9.96
CA THR A 220 2.91 -9.60 9.30
C THR A 220 2.81 -8.68 8.08
N ILE A 221 1.81 -8.89 7.23
CA ILE A 221 1.60 -8.01 6.06
C ILE A 221 1.39 -6.56 6.50
N GLN A 222 0.48 -6.32 7.44
CA GLN A 222 0.16 -4.96 7.87
C GLN A 222 1.37 -4.26 8.50
N TYR A 223 2.08 -4.91 9.42
CA TYR A 223 3.23 -4.32 10.09
C TYR A 223 4.40 -4.08 9.14
N GLN A 224 4.70 -5.03 8.25
CA GLN A 224 5.80 -4.86 7.31
C GLN A 224 5.53 -3.72 6.32
N VAL A 225 4.30 -3.62 5.79
CA VAL A 225 3.93 -2.50 4.90
C VAL A 225 4.08 -1.14 5.59
N VAL A 226 3.72 -1.05 6.87
CA VAL A 226 3.78 0.23 7.62
C VAL A 226 5.20 0.59 8.06
N THR A 227 6.04 -0.40 8.37
CA THR A 227 7.38 -0.17 8.95
C THR A 227 8.51 -0.24 7.94
N LEU A 228 8.23 -0.68 6.72
CA LEU A 228 9.24 -0.88 5.70
C LEU A 228 9.51 0.42 4.95
N LEU A 229 10.79 0.78 4.82
CA LEU A 229 11.25 1.82 3.91
C LEU A 229 11.97 1.18 2.74
N THR A 230 11.64 1.62 1.54
CA THR A 230 12.30 1.19 0.30
C THR A 230 13.65 1.89 0.14
N THR A 231 14.42 1.49 -0.88
CA THR A 231 15.74 2.09 -1.18
C THR A 231 15.67 3.59 -1.51
N ASN A 232 14.53 4.07 -2.01
CA ASN A 232 14.25 5.48 -2.29
C ASN A 232 13.54 6.21 -1.13
N GLY A 233 13.48 5.58 0.06
CA GLY A 233 13.01 6.22 1.30
C GLY A 233 11.50 6.42 1.39
N GLN A 234 10.71 5.68 0.60
CA GLN A 234 9.25 5.71 0.70
C GLN A 234 8.68 4.43 1.32
N ALA A 235 7.54 4.55 1.99
CA ALA A 235 6.74 3.39 2.35
C ALA A 235 6.13 2.76 1.08
N PRO A 236 5.96 1.42 1.02
CA PRO A 236 5.32 0.79 -0.12
C PRO A 236 3.91 1.34 -0.35
N PHE A 237 3.70 1.99 -1.50
CA PHE A 237 2.38 2.45 -1.93
C PHE A 237 1.62 1.27 -2.52
N ILE A 238 0.88 0.54 -1.68
CA ILE A 238 0.24 -0.71 -2.04
C ILE A 238 -1.28 -0.66 -1.87
N THR A 239 -1.99 -1.17 -2.87
CA THR A 239 -3.42 -1.45 -2.85
C THR A 239 -3.64 -2.96 -2.75
N VAL A 240 -4.48 -3.39 -1.82
CA VAL A 240 -4.84 -4.79 -1.59
C VAL A 240 -6.31 -4.99 -1.92
N PHE A 241 -6.57 -5.84 -2.90
CA PHE A 241 -7.91 -6.24 -3.29
C PHE A 241 -8.44 -7.38 -2.43
N MET A 242 -9.66 -7.23 -1.96
CA MET A 242 -10.46 -8.21 -1.23
C MET A 242 -11.65 -8.61 -2.09
N TYR A 243 -11.45 -9.58 -2.98
CA TYR A 243 -12.36 -9.97 -4.03
C TYR A 243 -12.72 -11.46 -3.93
N LEU A 244 -13.89 -11.79 -3.38
CA LEU A 244 -14.29 -13.18 -3.07
C LEU A 244 -14.42 -14.05 -4.32
N ASN A 245 -15.00 -13.54 -5.40
CA ASN A 245 -15.22 -14.32 -6.63
C ASN A 245 -13.98 -14.50 -7.50
N GLU A 246 -12.83 -13.99 -7.09
CA GLU A 246 -11.54 -14.33 -7.67
C GLU A 246 -11.06 -15.73 -7.24
N ALA A 247 -11.64 -16.28 -6.16
CA ALA A 247 -11.35 -17.63 -5.69
C ALA A 247 -11.78 -18.69 -6.72
N ARG A 248 -10.98 -19.74 -6.86
CA ARG A 248 -11.18 -20.79 -7.89
C ARG A 248 -12.33 -21.74 -7.58
N ASP A 249 -12.62 -21.94 -6.30
CA ASP A 249 -13.69 -22.82 -5.81
C ASP A 249 -14.24 -22.36 -4.46
N GLU A 250 -15.32 -22.98 -4.00
CA GLU A 250 -16.01 -22.64 -2.76
C GLU A 250 -15.15 -22.85 -1.50
N ARG A 251 -14.19 -23.75 -1.53
CA ARG A 251 -13.30 -23.98 -0.40
C ARG A 251 -12.29 -22.83 -0.30
N GLU A 252 -11.66 -22.49 -1.41
CA GLU A 252 -10.73 -21.36 -1.47
C GLU A 252 -11.44 -20.03 -1.14
N LYS A 253 -12.73 -19.89 -1.56
CA LYS A 253 -13.54 -18.73 -1.20
C LYS A 253 -13.77 -18.62 0.31
N LYS A 254 -14.04 -19.72 1.00
CA LYS A 254 -14.15 -19.74 2.46
C LYS A 254 -12.82 -19.40 3.14
N ASP A 255 -11.72 -19.93 2.64
CA ASP A 255 -10.38 -19.63 3.15
C ASP A 255 -10.01 -18.16 2.91
N LEU A 256 -10.34 -17.62 1.73
CA LEU A 256 -10.20 -16.20 1.42
C LEU A 256 -11.05 -15.32 2.33
N ALA A 257 -12.29 -15.71 2.59
CA ALA A 257 -13.18 -14.99 3.51
C ALA A 257 -12.58 -14.86 4.93
N MET A 258 -11.88 -15.89 5.42
CA MET A 258 -11.17 -15.80 6.70
C MET A 258 -10.00 -14.81 6.66
N ILE A 259 -9.29 -14.72 5.55
CA ILE A 259 -8.19 -13.74 5.38
C ILE A 259 -8.76 -12.32 5.33
N ILE A 260 -9.85 -12.11 4.58
CA ILE A 260 -10.54 -10.81 4.46
C ILE A 260 -11.07 -10.37 5.82
N GLU A 261 -11.76 -11.27 6.54
CA GLU A 261 -12.26 -11.00 7.89
C GLU A 261 -11.14 -10.48 8.80
N GLU A 262 -10.03 -11.21 8.84
CA GLU A 262 -8.90 -10.85 9.70
C GLU A 262 -8.24 -9.52 9.24
N MET A 263 -8.12 -9.27 7.94
CA MET A 263 -7.61 -8.01 7.41
C MET A 263 -8.46 -6.82 7.86
N LEU A 264 -9.79 -6.96 7.78
CA LEU A 264 -10.75 -5.94 8.23
C LEU A 264 -10.71 -5.72 9.74
N LEU A 265 -10.63 -6.80 10.54
CA LEU A 265 -10.54 -6.72 12.00
C LEU A 265 -9.28 -5.97 12.46
N GLN A 266 -8.13 -6.29 11.86
CA GLN A 266 -6.88 -5.61 12.20
C GLN A 266 -6.86 -4.16 11.69
N ARG A 267 -7.46 -3.90 10.54
CA ARG A 267 -7.62 -2.52 10.05
C ARG A 267 -8.56 -1.72 10.96
N PHE A 268 -9.65 -2.32 11.42
CA PHE A 268 -10.56 -1.69 12.39
C PHE A 268 -9.86 -1.33 13.70
N GLN A 269 -8.96 -2.18 14.18
CA GLN A 269 -8.10 -1.87 15.32
C GLN A 269 -7.14 -0.71 15.02
N GLY A 270 -6.50 -0.71 13.85
CA GLY A 270 -5.45 0.25 13.46
C GLY A 270 -4.08 -0.15 13.95
N VAL A 271 -3.13 0.78 13.89
CA VAL A 271 -1.77 0.63 14.42
C VAL A 271 -1.48 1.71 15.44
N LYS A 272 -0.57 1.45 16.38
CA LYS A 272 -0.13 2.46 17.33
C LYS A 272 0.98 3.32 16.71
N ASN A 273 0.84 4.64 16.83
CA ASN A 273 1.92 5.58 16.54
C ASN A 273 2.94 5.61 17.70
N GLU A 274 3.96 6.47 17.60
CA GLU A 274 5.01 6.65 18.61
C GLU A 274 4.47 7.10 19.98
N ASP A 275 3.35 7.81 20.01
CA ASP A 275 2.67 8.25 21.23
C ASP A 275 1.77 7.16 21.84
N GLY A 276 1.72 5.96 21.23
CA GLY A 276 0.85 4.85 21.65
C GLY A 276 -0.62 5.01 21.28
N VAL A 277 -0.97 6.00 20.46
CA VAL A 277 -2.33 6.25 19.99
C VAL A 277 -2.65 5.37 18.78
N TRP A 278 -3.86 4.78 18.77
CA TRP A 278 -4.34 3.98 17.65
C TRP A 278 -4.77 4.87 16.48
N VAL A 279 -4.03 4.77 15.38
CA VAL A 279 -4.25 5.54 14.15
C VAL A 279 -4.53 4.61 12.96
N THR A 280 -5.08 5.18 11.89
CA THR A 280 -5.23 4.50 10.62
C THR A 280 -3.93 4.64 9.82
N PRO A 281 -3.24 3.55 9.46
CA PRO A 281 -2.08 3.66 8.59
C PRO A 281 -2.49 4.04 7.17
N ALA A 282 -1.65 4.82 6.48
CA ALA A 282 -1.90 5.23 5.10
C ALA A 282 -1.94 4.03 4.13
N PHE A 283 -1.15 3.00 4.40
CA PHE A 283 -1.05 1.78 3.58
C PHE A 283 -1.13 0.52 4.45
N PRO A 284 -1.53 -0.63 3.84
CA PRO A 284 -2.08 -0.77 2.49
C PRO A 284 -3.42 -0.04 2.33
N LYS A 285 -3.70 0.50 1.15
CA LYS A 285 -5.08 0.81 0.76
C LYS A 285 -5.84 -0.49 0.59
N LEU A 286 -7.08 -0.53 1.04
CA LEU A 286 -7.93 -1.73 0.98
C LEU A 286 -9.11 -1.44 0.05
N ILE A 287 -9.31 -2.31 -0.93
CA ILE A 287 -10.48 -2.29 -1.82
C ILE A 287 -11.32 -3.53 -1.50
N TYR A 288 -12.56 -3.30 -1.05
CA TYR A 288 -13.51 -4.38 -0.80
C TYR A 288 -14.54 -4.45 -1.92
N VAL A 289 -14.55 -5.56 -2.65
CA VAL A 289 -15.41 -5.72 -3.83
C VAL A 289 -16.78 -6.23 -3.42
N LEU A 290 -17.82 -5.48 -3.80
CA LEU A 290 -19.23 -5.86 -3.58
C LEU A 290 -19.73 -6.72 -4.72
N GLU A 291 -20.34 -7.86 -4.39
CA GLU A 291 -20.81 -8.86 -5.32
C GLU A 291 -22.10 -9.53 -4.82
N ASP A 292 -22.73 -10.36 -5.66
CA ASP A 292 -24.03 -10.98 -5.34
C ASP A 292 -24.02 -11.81 -4.04
N ASP A 293 -22.88 -12.39 -3.67
CA ASP A 293 -22.74 -13.23 -2.48
C ASP A 293 -22.36 -12.46 -1.20
N ASN A 294 -22.21 -11.15 -1.27
CA ASN A 294 -21.92 -10.29 -0.11
C ASN A 294 -22.67 -8.96 -0.05
N ILE A 295 -23.49 -8.59 -1.06
CA ILE A 295 -24.11 -7.26 -1.15
C ILE A 295 -25.44 -7.15 -0.41
N THR A 296 -26.13 -8.25 -0.14
CA THR A 296 -27.44 -8.27 0.53
C THR A 296 -27.40 -8.99 1.87
N GLU A 297 -28.29 -8.64 2.80
CA GLU A 297 -28.31 -9.17 4.17
C GLU A 297 -28.51 -10.70 4.25
N ASP A 298 -29.09 -11.31 3.24
CA ASP A 298 -29.31 -12.75 3.12
C ASP A 298 -28.15 -13.48 2.40
N ALA A 299 -27.18 -12.72 1.88
CA ALA A 299 -26.02 -13.28 1.21
C ALA A 299 -25.06 -13.99 2.21
N PRO A 300 -24.42 -15.09 1.80
CA PRO A 300 -23.60 -15.93 2.71
C PRO A 300 -22.39 -15.19 3.31
N TYR A 301 -21.88 -14.16 2.64
CA TYR A 301 -20.74 -13.37 3.08
C TYR A 301 -21.11 -11.91 3.47
N TRP A 302 -22.40 -11.62 3.69
CA TRP A 302 -22.85 -10.31 4.17
C TRP A 302 -22.14 -9.83 5.43
N TYR A 303 -21.80 -10.73 6.34
CA TYR A 303 -21.05 -10.38 7.56
C TYR A 303 -19.72 -9.66 7.29
N LEU A 304 -19.06 -9.95 6.16
CA LEU A 304 -17.84 -9.24 5.74
C LEU A 304 -18.16 -7.81 5.31
N THR A 305 -19.26 -7.60 4.59
CA THR A 305 -19.71 -6.26 4.18
C THR A 305 -20.10 -5.42 5.39
N GLU A 306 -20.80 -6.01 6.36
CA GLU A 306 -21.11 -5.34 7.62
C GLU A 306 -19.83 -4.94 8.38
N LEU A 307 -18.83 -5.83 8.42
CA LEU A 307 -17.54 -5.57 9.03
C LEU A 307 -16.75 -4.49 8.27
N ALA A 308 -16.75 -4.54 6.94
CA ALA A 308 -16.15 -3.54 6.07
C ALA A 308 -16.77 -2.15 6.30
N ALA A 309 -18.09 -2.06 6.33
CA ALA A 309 -18.81 -0.82 6.62
C ALA A 309 -18.45 -0.25 8.01
N LYS A 310 -18.39 -1.10 9.05
CA LYS A 310 -17.94 -0.71 10.40
C LYS A 310 -16.49 -0.18 10.37
N CYS A 311 -15.64 -0.85 9.59
CA CYS A 311 -14.25 -0.45 9.43
C CYS A 311 -14.15 0.92 8.74
N THR A 312 -14.86 1.11 7.64
CA THR A 312 -14.89 2.39 6.90
C THR A 312 -15.42 3.54 7.77
N ALA A 313 -16.49 3.29 8.53
CA ALA A 313 -17.05 4.30 9.44
C ALA A 313 -16.05 4.78 10.50
N ARG A 314 -15.10 3.93 10.89
CA ARG A 314 -14.09 4.26 11.92
C ARG A 314 -12.74 4.69 11.35
N ARG A 315 -12.33 4.13 10.22
CA ARG A 315 -10.98 4.21 9.70
C ARG A 315 -10.88 4.83 8.31
N MET A 316 -12.00 5.16 7.69
CA MET A 316 -12.09 5.70 6.32
C MET A 316 -11.57 4.72 5.25
N VAL A 317 -11.48 3.45 5.56
CA VAL A 317 -11.12 2.31 4.68
C VAL A 317 -11.84 1.05 5.19
N PRO A 318 -12.15 0.06 4.31
CA PRO A 318 -11.83 -0.01 2.86
C PRO A 318 -12.67 0.94 2.01
N ASP A 319 -12.21 1.14 0.77
CA ASP A 319 -12.96 1.76 -0.33
C ASP A 319 -13.80 0.71 -1.03
#